data_e2a513645ec0b3c80fc80debc5ebd428
#
_entry.id   e2a513645ec0b3c80fc80debc5ebd428
#
_cell.length_a   1.000
_cell.length_b   1.000
_cell.length_c   1.000
_cell.angle_alpha   90.00
_cell.angle_beta   90.00
_cell.angle_gamma   90.00
#
_symmetry.space_group_name_H-M   'P 1'
#
loop_
_entity.id
_entity.type
_entity.pdbx_description
1 polymer ?
#
loop_
_entity_poly.entity_id
_entity_poly.type
_entity_poly.pdbx_seq_one_letter_code
_entity_poly.pdbx_strand_id
1 'polypeptide(L)'
;MKITRLFSVAAIMVAALALTSCNNKKFHINGNITEAQDSMLYLENISLNGPVKIDSVKLGEDGAFAFDEAAMDSVTPEFYRLRIANQTINLSIDSTETVKVKAAYPQMSFKYEVEGSENCNKIKELSLKQMTLQSNINGLVKDPNIGNDSIESIVGRMLQAY
;
A
#
# COMPACT_ATOMS: atom_id res chain seq x y z
N MET A 1 -43.45 -8.43 -44.44
CA MET A 1 -42.45 -7.38 -44.14
C MET A 1 -42.71 -6.60 -42.84
N LYS A 2 -43.45 -7.13 -41.86
CA LYS A 2 -43.72 -6.49 -40.55
C LYS A 2 -43.14 -7.23 -39.33
N ILE A 3 -42.71 -8.47 -39.53
CA ILE A 3 -42.18 -9.31 -38.42
C ILE A 3 -40.69 -9.06 -38.12
N THR A 4 -39.90 -8.72 -39.14
CA THR A 4 -38.47 -8.45 -39.00
C THR A 4 -38.15 -7.16 -38.22
N ARG A 5 -39.06 -6.21 -38.12
CA ARG A 5 -38.84 -4.97 -37.37
C ARG A 5 -39.11 -5.14 -35.87
N LEU A 6 -39.92 -6.11 -35.44
CA LEU A 6 -40.18 -6.40 -34.05
C LEU A 6 -38.97 -7.08 -33.37
N PHE A 7 -38.24 -7.94 -34.08
CA PHE A 7 -37.05 -8.60 -33.54
C PHE A 7 -35.87 -7.63 -33.32
N SER A 8 -35.74 -6.59 -34.15
CA SER A 8 -34.68 -5.58 -34.01
C SER A 8 -34.88 -4.69 -32.79
N VAL A 9 -36.12 -4.37 -32.39
CA VAL A 9 -36.40 -3.53 -31.24
C VAL A 9 -36.22 -4.34 -29.93
N ALA A 10 -36.57 -5.61 -29.90
CA ALA A 10 -36.37 -6.48 -28.77
C ALA A 10 -34.86 -6.74 -28.47
N ALA A 11 -34.03 -6.87 -29.53
CA ALA A 11 -32.60 -7.06 -29.39
C ALA A 11 -31.88 -5.83 -28.79
N ILE A 12 -32.33 -4.62 -29.09
CA ILE A 12 -31.78 -3.36 -28.60
C ILE A 12 -32.16 -3.16 -27.10
N MET A 13 -33.36 -3.62 -26.68
CA MET A 13 -33.82 -3.48 -25.31
C MET A 13 -33.07 -4.42 -24.34
N VAL A 14 -32.65 -5.60 -24.82
CA VAL A 14 -31.85 -6.56 -24.00
C VAL A 14 -30.40 -6.09 -23.80
N ALA A 15 -29.84 -5.38 -24.80
CA ALA A 15 -28.48 -4.85 -24.71
C ALA A 15 -28.36 -3.66 -23.72
N ALA A 16 -29.47 -2.94 -23.45
CA ALA A 16 -29.46 -1.81 -22.51
C ALA A 16 -29.50 -2.23 -21.03
N LEU A 17 -29.83 -3.47 -20.71
CA LEU A 17 -29.88 -3.98 -19.34
C LEU A 17 -28.53 -4.54 -18.82
N ALA A 18 -27.54 -4.67 -19.71
CA ALA A 18 -26.21 -5.17 -19.33
C ALA A 18 -25.25 -4.11 -18.75
N LEU A 19 -25.69 -2.84 -18.63
CA LEU A 19 -24.87 -1.73 -18.14
C LEU A 19 -25.18 -1.32 -16.70
N THR A 20 -25.89 -2.13 -15.93
CA THR A 20 -25.83 -2.00 -14.48
C THR A 20 -24.52 -2.62 -13.99
N SER A 21 -23.40 -2.01 -14.37
CA SER A 21 -22.13 -2.24 -13.73
C SER A 21 -22.32 -1.87 -12.24
N CYS A 22 -22.29 -2.87 -11.38
CA CYS A 22 -22.09 -2.65 -9.95
C CYS A 22 -20.92 -1.68 -9.81
N ASN A 23 -21.20 -0.47 -9.34
CA ASN A 23 -20.18 0.54 -9.06
C ASN A 23 -19.43 0.12 -7.78
N ASN A 24 -18.80 -1.04 -7.82
CA ASN A 24 -17.90 -1.48 -6.78
C ASN A 24 -16.67 -0.58 -6.87
N LYS A 25 -16.61 0.41 -6.00
CA LYS A 25 -15.43 1.22 -5.83
C LYS A 25 -14.26 0.27 -5.57
N LYS A 26 -13.25 0.33 -6.42
CA LYS A 26 -12.02 -0.45 -6.30
C LYS A 26 -10.83 0.48 -6.24
N PHE A 27 -9.85 0.11 -5.46
CA PHE A 27 -8.52 0.68 -5.55
C PHE A 27 -7.56 -0.29 -6.23
N HIS A 28 -6.51 0.25 -6.80
CA HIS A 28 -5.51 -0.51 -7.54
C HIS A 28 -4.13 -0.22 -6.97
N ILE A 29 -3.38 -1.27 -6.66
CA ILE A 29 -1.96 -1.15 -6.27
C ILE A 29 -1.15 -1.99 -7.24
N ASN A 30 -0.27 -1.38 -8.00
CA ASN A 30 0.60 -2.08 -8.93
C ASN A 30 2.03 -1.56 -8.89
N GLY A 31 2.94 -2.29 -9.52
CA GLY A 31 4.32 -1.88 -9.60
C GLY A 31 5.27 -3.03 -9.73
N ASN A 32 6.51 -2.84 -9.25
CA ASN A 32 7.47 -3.92 -9.21
C ASN A 32 8.39 -3.82 -7.99
N ILE A 33 8.75 -4.98 -7.46
CA ILE A 33 9.75 -5.14 -6.40
C ILE A 33 10.85 -6.04 -6.96
N THR A 34 11.96 -5.42 -7.36
CA THR A 34 13.10 -6.14 -7.90
C THR A 34 13.83 -6.94 -6.82
N GLU A 35 14.68 -7.90 -7.23
CA GLU A 35 15.46 -8.75 -6.32
C GLU A 35 14.61 -9.57 -5.33
N ALA A 36 13.32 -9.77 -5.66
CA ALA A 36 12.35 -10.49 -4.84
C ALA A 36 11.77 -11.72 -5.54
N GLN A 37 12.45 -12.25 -6.56
CA GLN A 37 12.02 -13.43 -7.30
C GLN A 37 11.65 -14.57 -6.36
N ASP A 38 10.58 -15.29 -6.68
CA ASP A 38 9.99 -16.39 -5.90
C ASP A 38 9.47 -16.02 -4.51
N SER A 39 9.56 -14.76 -4.08
CA SER A 39 8.99 -14.28 -2.84
C SER A 39 7.47 -14.13 -2.92
N MET A 40 6.79 -14.35 -1.79
CA MET A 40 5.38 -14.01 -1.66
C MET A 40 5.24 -12.56 -1.20
N LEU A 41 4.59 -11.74 -2.02
CA LEU A 41 4.16 -10.40 -1.66
C LEU A 41 2.72 -10.47 -1.12
N TYR A 42 2.52 -9.98 0.09
CA TYR A 42 1.22 -9.90 0.74
C TYR A 42 0.71 -8.46 0.72
N LEU A 43 -0.57 -8.30 0.41
CA LEU A 43 -1.34 -7.09 0.70
C LEU A 43 -2.12 -7.33 2.00
N GLU A 44 -1.94 -6.45 2.96
CA GLU A 44 -2.60 -6.53 4.27
C GLU A 44 -3.29 -5.21 4.60
N ASN A 45 -4.51 -5.26 5.13
CA ASN A 45 -5.18 -4.12 5.75
C ASN A 45 -4.72 -3.99 7.22
N ILE A 46 -4.45 -2.78 7.67
CA ILE A 46 -4.03 -2.50 9.05
C ILE A 46 -5.26 -2.05 9.84
N SER A 47 -5.88 -2.99 10.51
CA SER A 47 -7.04 -2.74 11.38
C SER A 47 -6.64 -2.49 12.84
N LEU A 48 -7.61 -2.06 13.66
CA LEU A 48 -7.41 -1.90 15.10
C LEU A 48 -7.04 -3.21 15.82
N ASN A 49 -7.43 -4.36 15.24
CA ASN A 49 -7.13 -5.69 15.76
C ASN A 49 -5.82 -6.26 15.20
N GLY A 50 -5.09 -5.48 14.43
CA GLY A 50 -3.85 -5.87 13.79
C GLY A 50 -3.98 -6.08 12.27
N PRO A 51 -2.89 -6.52 11.63
CA PRO A 51 -2.87 -6.72 10.19
C PRO A 51 -3.71 -7.91 9.76
N VAL A 52 -4.54 -7.71 8.73
CA VAL A 52 -5.36 -8.75 8.10
C VAL A 52 -4.92 -8.92 6.65
N LYS A 53 -4.55 -10.14 6.27
CA LYS A 53 -4.21 -10.45 4.88
C LYS A 53 -5.45 -10.28 3.99
N ILE A 54 -5.33 -9.47 2.93
CA ILE A 54 -6.34 -9.26 1.91
C ILE A 54 -6.05 -10.15 0.71
N ASP A 55 -4.82 -10.05 0.16
CA ASP A 55 -4.41 -10.80 -1.02
C ASP A 55 -2.92 -11.14 -0.97
N SER A 56 -2.44 -11.92 -1.94
CA SER A 56 -1.02 -12.22 -2.08
C SER A 56 -0.70 -12.68 -3.50
N VAL A 57 0.50 -12.35 -3.97
CA VAL A 57 1.04 -12.76 -5.27
C VAL A 57 2.46 -13.28 -5.12
N LYS A 58 2.80 -14.33 -5.87
CA LYS A 58 4.18 -14.79 -6.00
C LYS A 58 4.88 -13.98 -7.09
N LEU A 59 5.98 -13.33 -6.74
CA LEU A 59 6.73 -12.47 -7.64
C LEU A 59 7.55 -13.29 -8.64
N GLY A 60 7.50 -12.88 -9.91
CA GLY A 60 8.36 -13.39 -10.98
C GLY A 60 9.74 -12.71 -11.02
N GLU A 61 10.48 -12.95 -12.09
CA GLU A 61 11.84 -12.39 -12.31
C GLU A 61 11.84 -10.86 -12.37
N ASP A 62 10.81 -10.25 -12.96
CA ASP A 62 10.67 -8.81 -13.09
C ASP A 62 10.11 -8.14 -11.81
N GLY A 63 9.67 -8.95 -10.82
CA GLY A 63 9.07 -8.49 -9.59
C GLY A 63 7.74 -7.77 -9.76
N ALA A 64 7.09 -7.87 -10.94
CA ALA A 64 5.83 -7.21 -11.22
C ALA A 64 4.68 -7.76 -10.39
N PHE A 65 3.79 -6.88 -9.96
CA PHE A 65 2.58 -7.23 -9.21
C PHE A 65 1.42 -6.27 -9.49
N ALA A 66 0.20 -6.75 -9.25
CA ALA A 66 -1.01 -5.94 -9.25
C ALA A 66 -2.03 -6.53 -8.26
N PHE A 67 -2.69 -5.66 -7.52
CA PHE A 67 -3.82 -5.95 -6.64
C PHE A 67 -4.98 -5.03 -7.02
N ASP A 68 -6.18 -5.61 -7.16
CA ASP A 68 -7.42 -4.94 -7.54
C ASP A 68 -8.49 -5.26 -6.50
N GLU A 69 -8.57 -4.46 -5.44
CA GLU A 69 -9.39 -4.76 -4.30
C GLU A 69 -10.61 -3.85 -4.18
N ALA A 70 -11.69 -4.40 -3.65
CA ALA A 70 -12.85 -3.61 -3.29
C ALA A 70 -12.50 -2.66 -2.14
N ALA A 71 -12.79 -1.37 -2.33
CA ALA A 71 -12.68 -0.41 -1.25
C ALA A 71 -13.70 -0.77 -0.16
N MET A 72 -13.30 -0.74 1.10
CA MET A 72 -14.26 -0.73 2.19
C MET A 72 -15.10 0.54 2.07
N ASP A 73 -16.36 0.47 2.51
CA ASP A 73 -17.30 1.59 2.39
C ASP A 73 -16.99 2.65 3.47
N SER A 74 -15.77 3.16 3.46
CA SER A 74 -15.30 4.17 4.39
C SER A 74 -15.23 5.54 3.72
N VAL A 75 -15.57 6.59 4.48
CA VAL A 75 -15.45 7.98 4.07
C VAL A 75 -14.00 8.47 4.22
N THR A 76 -13.17 7.69 4.86
CA THR A 76 -11.78 8.03 5.20
C THR A 76 -10.80 7.06 4.54
N PRO A 77 -9.59 7.53 4.18
CA PRO A 77 -8.54 6.66 3.70
C PRO A 77 -8.23 5.54 4.70
N GLU A 78 -7.99 4.34 4.21
CA GLU A 78 -7.62 3.19 5.01
C GLU A 78 -6.14 2.89 4.92
N PHE A 79 -5.62 2.20 5.93
CA PHE A 79 -4.21 1.83 5.99
C PHE A 79 -4.00 0.41 5.49
N TYR A 80 -3.07 0.29 4.56
CA TYR A 80 -2.62 -0.99 4.01
C TYR A 80 -1.11 -1.11 4.14
N ARG A 81 -0.61 -2.31 3.94
CA ARG A 81 0.82 -2.52 3.75
C ARG A 81 1.10 -3.62 2.74
N LEU A 82 2.15 -3.44 1.98
CA LEU A 82 2.81 -4.49 1.20
C LEU A 82 3.87 -5.14 2.09
N ARG A 83 3.93 -6.48 2.14
CA ARG A 83 4.89 -7.19 2.97
C ARG A 83 5.54 -8.36 2.24
N ILE A 84 6.87 -8.44 2.35
CA ILE A 84 7.69 -9.63 2.03
C ILE A 84 8.51 -9.95 3.28
N ALA A 85 8.34 -11.13 3.85
CA ALA A 85 8.98 -11.53 5.11
C ALA A 85 8.80 -10.45 6.21
N ASN A 86 9.88 -9.83 6.67
CA ASN A 86 9.89 -8.74 7.66
C ASN A 86 9.99 -7.33 7.05
N GLN A 87 10.00 -7.21 5.73
CA GLN A 87 10.05 -5.93 5.02
C GLN A 87 8.64 -5.45 4.70
N THR A 88 8.34 -4.18 4.95
CA THR A 88 7.01 -3.60 4.76
C THR A 88 7.05 -2.23 4.10
N ILE A 89 6.06 -1.95 3.25
CA ILE A 89 5.76 -0.61 2.72
C ILE A 89 4.35 -0.25 3.19
N ASN A 90 4.23 0.81 3.98
CA ASN A 90 2.94 1.31 4.46
C ASN A 90 2.30 2.23 3.43
N LEU A 91 0.99 2.09 3.24
CA LEU A 91 0.17 2.84 2.29
C LEU A 91 -1.06 3.39 3.02
N SER A 92 -1.54 4.55 2.57
CA SER A 92 -2.83 5.10 2.98
C SER A 92 -3.63 5.36 1.72
N ILE A 93 -4.69 4.60 1.52
CA ILE A 93 -5.42 4.50 0.24
C ILE A 93 -6.85 4.97 0.42
N ASP A 94 -7.27 5.88 -0.44
CA ASP A 94 -8.67 6.25 -0.62
C ASP A 94 -9.38 5.26 -1.55
N SER A 95 -10.70 5.32 -1.56
CA SER A 95 -11.60 4.28 -2.10
C SER A 95 -11.47 3.98 -3.61
N THR A 96 -10.76 4.80 -4.39
CA THR A 96 -10.67 4.65 -5.87
C THR A 96 -9.30 4.98 -6.44
N GLU A 97 -8.27 5.07 -5.60
CA GLU A 97 -6.93 5.44 -6.03
C GLU A 97 -6.24 4.31 -6.81
N THR A 98 -5.38 4.72 -7.74
CA THR A 98 -4.40 3.84 -8.36
C THR A 98 -3.02 4.22 -7.87
N VAL A 99 -2.42 3.35 -7.06
CA VAL A 99 -1.12 3.57 -6.44
C VAL A 99 -0.08 2.71 -7.14
N LYS A 100 1.00 3.33 -7.60
CA LYS A 100 2.13 2.62 -8.19
C LYS A 100 3.32 2.60 -7.24
N VAL A 101 3.87 1.41 -6.99
CA VAL A 101 4.99 1.22 -6.07
C VAL A 101 6.18 0.59 -6.79
N LYS A 102 7.37 1.17 -6.59
CA LYS A 102 8.65 0.60 -7.04
C LYS A 102 9.58 0.45 -5.85
N ALA A 103 10.19 -0.72 -5.70
CA ALA A 103 11.13 -1.01 -4.64
C ALA A 103 12.15 -2.07 -5.05
N ALA A 104 13.16 -2.30 -4.19
CA ALA A 104 14.09 -3.41 -4.32
C ALA A 104 14.18 -4.15 -2.97
N TYR A 105 14.05 -5.47 -2.99
CA TYR A 105 14.26 -6.32 -1.81
C TYR A 105 15.77 -6.56 -1.61
N PRO A 106 16.32 -6.58 -0.39
CA PRO A 106 15.64 -6.52 0.91
C PRO A 106 15.50 -5.11 1.51
N GLN A 107 15.65 -4.05 0.74
CA GLN A 107 15.63 -2.67 1.22
C GLN A 107 14.28 -1.97 1.02
N MET A 108 13.23 -2.71 0.67
CA MET A 108 11.93 -2.15 0.30
C MET A 108 11.26 -1.32 1.41
N SER A 109 11.59 -1.54 2.67
CA SER A 109 11.01 -0.76 3.78
C SER A 109 11.50 0.69 3.84
N PHE A 110 12.66 1.00 3.30
CA PHE A 110 13.23 2.36 3.36
C PHE A 110 13.61 2.93 2.00
N LYS A 111 13.69 2.10 0.97
CA LYS A 111 14.05 2.54 -0.37
C LYS A 111 12.98 2.13 -1.36
N TYR A 112 11.96 2.96 -1.48
CA TYR A 112 10.85 2.74 -2.40
C TYR A 112 10.31 4.06 -2.94
N GLU A 113 9.61 3.99 -4.07
CA GLU A 113 8.90 5.10 -4.69
C GLU A 113 7.41 4.79 -4.67
N VAL A 114 6.60 5.84 -4.50
CA VAL A 114 5.14 5.77 -4.57
C VAL A 114 4.65 6.89 -5.45
N GLU A 115 3.78 6.55 -6.41
CA GLU A 115 3.13 7.49 -7.34
C GLU A 115 1.60 7.27 -7.27
N GLY A 116 0.84 8.32 -7.56
CA GLY A 116 -0.62 8.25 -7.72
C GLY A 116 -1.43 8.53 -6.45
N SER A 117 -0.79 8.72 -5.28
CA SER A 117 -1.48 9.06 -4.03
C SER A 117 -0.67 10.03 -3.18
N GLU A 118 -1.28 11.16 -2.81
CA GLU A 118 -0.68 12.12 -1.87
C GLU A 118 -0.61 11.55 -0.45
N ASN A 119 -1.63 10.81 -0.03
CA ASN A 119 -1.68 10.17 1.28
C ASN A 119 -0.57 9.12 1.43
N CYS A 120 -0.33 8.30 0.42
CA CYS A 120 0.78 7.35 0.41
C CYS A 120 2.15 8.05 0.50
N ASN A 121 2.33 9.20 -0.15
CA ASN A 121 3.57 9.99 -0.05
C ASN A 121 3.77 10.55 1.37
N LYS A 122 2.71 11.04 2.03
CA LYS A 122 2.76 11.50 3.42
C LYS A 122 3.11 10.36 4.39
N ILE A 123 2.51 9.18 4.21
CA ILE A 123 2.82 7.99 5.02
C ILE A 123 4.26 7.52 4.79
N LYS A 124 4.74 7.56 3.54
CA LYS A 124 6.15 7.28 3.23
C LYS A 124 7.08 8.20 4.00
N GLU A 125 6.85 9.52 3.92
CA GLU A 125 7.67 10.51 4.62
C GLU A 125 7.69 10.25 6.14
N LEU A 126 6.52 10.03 6.73
CA LEU A 126 6.39 9.73 8.16
C LEU A 126 7.12 8.43 8.54
N SER A 127 6.95 7.37 7.76
CA SER A 127 7.61 6.08 8.00
C SER A 127 9.14 6.22 7.94
N LEU A 128 9.67 6.93 6.94
CA LEU A 128 11.11 7.14 6.82
C LEU A 128 11.68 7.99 7.96
N LYS A 129 10.97 9.05 8.39
CA LYS A 129 11.34 9.83 9.57
C LYS A 129 11.38 8.97 10.82
N GLN A 130 10.34 8.17 11.07
CA GLN A 130 10.28 7.27 12.22
C GLN A 130 11.44 6.27 12.22
N MET A 131 11.76 5.67 11.08
CA MET A 131 12.88 4.73 10.96
C MET A 131 14.24 5.43 11.22
N THR A 132 14.41 6.64 10.71
CA THR A 132 15.63 7.45 10.97
C THR A 132 15.75 7.77 12.44
N LEU A 133 14.68 8.21 13.11
CA LEU A 133 14.67 8.47 14.54
C LEU A 133 15.05 7.22 15.34
N GLN A 134 14.41 6.09 15.02
CA GLN A 134 14.70 4.81 15.69
C GLN A 134 16.16 4.36 15.49
N SER A 135 16.70 4.54 14.27
CA SER A 135 18.12 4.25 13.98
C SER A 135 19.06 5.11 14.81
N ASN A 136 18.77 6.41 14.90
CA ASN A 136 19.57 7.34 15.71
C ASN A 136 19.53 6.98 17.19
N ILE A 137 18.35 6.68 17.74
CA ILE A 137 18.20 6.23 19.13
C ILE A 137 18.99 4.93 19.38
N ASN A 138 18.87 3.95 18.48
CA ASN A 138 19.60 2.68 18.58
C ASN A 138 21.12 2.89 18.52
N GLY A 139 21.58 3.88 17.72
CA GLY A 139 22.99 4.27 17.68
C GLY A 139 23.48 4.82 19.02
N LEU A 140 22.72 5.72 19.65
CA LEU A 140 23.05 6.29 20.96
C LEU A 140 23.12 5.24 22.06
N VAL A 141 22.13 4.32 22.09
CA VAL A 141 22.07 3.25 23.11
C VAL A 141 23.25 2.27 22.99
N LYS A 142 23.79 2.10 21.80
CA LYS A 142 24.94 1.20 21.54
C LYS A 142 26.31 1.86 21.76
N ASP A 143 26.38 3.18 21.93
CA ASP A 143 27.64 3.88 22.12
C ASP A 143 28.08 3.76 23.60
N PRO A 144 29.19 3.04 23.91
CA PRO A 144 29.62 2.84 25.27
C PRO A 144 30.16 4.13 25.94
N ASN A 145 30.38 5.19 25.17
CA ASN A 145 30.89 6.46 25.69
C ASN A 145 29.77 7.41 26.14
N ILE A 146 28.49 7.05 25.91
CA ILE A 146 27.34 7.90 26.27
C ILE A 146 26.63 7.28 27.47
N GLY A 147 26.60 8.02 28.59
CA GLY A 147 25.86 7.59 29.80
C GLY A 147 24.33 7.66 29.59
N ASN A 148 23.59 6.83 30.34
CA ASN A 148 22.13 6.73 30.22
C ASN A 148 21.40 8.07 30.40
N ASP A 149 21.81 8.92 31.35
CA ASP A 149 21.21 10.23 31.59
C ASP A 149 21.35 11.16 30.36
N SER A 150 22.50 11.04 29.68
CA SER A 150 22.75 11.78 28.44
C SER A 150 21.87 11.28 27.29
N ILE A 151 21.67 9.95 27.19
CA ILE A 151 20.79 9.32 26.19
C ILE A 151 19.36 9.83 26.37
N GLU A 152 18.81 9.80 27.59
CA GLU A 152 17.46 10.29 27.88
C GLU A 152 17.29 11.76 27.47
N SER A 153 18.24 12.62 27.79
CA SER A 153 18.22 14.03 27.43
C SER A 153 18.25 14.24 25.89
N ILE A 154 19.09 13.48 25.19
CA ILE A 154 19.21 13.57 23.73
C ILE A 154 17.95 13.06 23.05
N VAL A 155 17.42 11.91 23.48
CA VAL A 155 16.19 11.33 22.95
C VAL A 155 15.00 12.27 23.18
N GLY A 156 14.88 12.86 24.38
CA GLY A 156 13.84 13.84 24.69
C GLY A 156 13.85 15.04 23.73
N ARG A 157 15.02 15.59 23.41
CA ARG A 157 15.16 16.67 22.40
C ARG A 157 14.82 16.20 20.98
N MET A 158 15.24 14.99 20.60
CA MET A 158 14.89 14.43 19.29
C MET A 158 13.37 14.31 19.12
N LEU A 159 12.67 13.80 20.12
CA LEU A 159 11.21 13.65 20.09
C LEU A 159 10.45 14.98 20.02
N GLN A 160 11.01 16.06 20.57
CA GLN A 160 10.40 17.41 20.47
C GLN A 160 10.60 18.06 19.09
N ALA A 161 11.57 17.60 18.31
CA ALA A 161 11.89 18.14 17.00
C ALA A 161 11.11 17.44 15.84
N TYR A 162 10.35 16.39 16.14
CA TYR A 162 9.54 15.62 15.20
C TYR A 162 8.07 16.00 15.30
#